data_ab1c861e31617a3141d340e1e4fc2364
#
_entry.id   ab1c861e31617a3141d340e1e4fc2364
#
_cell.length_a   1.000
_cell.length_b   1.000
_cell.length_c   1.000
_cell.angle_alpha   90.00
_cell.angle_beta   90.00
_cell.angle_gamma   90.00
#
_symmetry.space_group_name_H-M   'P 1'
#
loop_
_entity.id
_entity.type
_entity.pdbx_description
1 polymer ?
#
loop_
_entity_poly.entity_id
_entity_poly.type
_entity_poly.pdbx_seq_one_letter_code
_entity_poly.pdbx_strand_id
1 'polypeptide(L)'
;GRRVTESVIGAGADVIFGQGDGATFGMLQAVETTKSTAGGNVWFIDVIGDKTSIDKGHLLSSVVWNLVPVYTAMVEDLKADKFGTKPYSIQLADDSVQLLRTAHIPEDVWGAVADVRQQIVDGKLKIEPIWDAAAMRALMSSISDAPAQKKGLPFRHGGPAAGSGAK
;
A
#
# COMPACT_ATOMS: atom_id res chain seq x y z
N GLY A 1 -14.29 -7.06 5.93
CA GLY A 1 -13.72 -6.44 4.74
C GLY A 1 -14.80 -5.74 3.90
N ARG A 2 -15.54 -6.47 3.05
CA ARG A 2 -16.42 -5.93 1.99
C ARG A 2 -17.35 -4.81 2.46
N ARG A 3 -18.22 -5.05 3.42
CA ARG A 3 -19.25 -4.11 3.85
C ARG A 3 -18.71 -2.76 4.38
N VAL A 4 -17.58 -2.81 5.11
CA VAL A 4 -16.89 -1.59 5.58
C VAL A 4 -16.30 -0.83 4.41
N THR A 5 -15.67 -1.54 3.47
CA THR A 5 -15.07 -0.93 2.27
C THR A 5 -16.13 -0.26 1.40
N GLU A 6 -17.27 -0.92 1.16
CA GLU A 6 -18.40 -0.32 0.43
C GLU A 6 -18.89 0.98 1.11
N SER A 7 -18.95 0.99 2.46
CA SER A 7 -19.32 2.19 3.22
C SER A 7 -18.29 3.33 3.06
N VAL A 8 -17.00 3.02 3.07
CA VAL A 8 -15.92 4.01 2.92
C VAL A 8 -15.92 4.58 1.48
N ILE A 9 -16.15 3.73 0.48
CA ILE A 9 -16.32 4.17 -0.92
C ILE A 9 -17.53 5.10 -1.03
N GLY A 10 -18.66 4.72 -0.41
CA GLY A 10 -19.86 5.56 -0.37
C GLY A 10 -19.65 6.91 0.32
N ALA A 11 -18.69 7.01 1.24
CA ALA A 11 -18.26 8.25 1.87
C ALA A 11 -17.31 9.09 1.01
N GLY A 12 -16.92 8.61 -0.18
CA GLY A 12 -16.15 9.37 -1.16
C GLY A 12 -14.69 8.90 -1.37
N ALA A 13 -14.28 7.79 -0.75
CA ALA A 13 -12.95 7.26 -1.00
C ALA A 13 -12.85 6.63 -2.40
N ASP A 14 -11.79 6.93 -3.11
CA ASP A 14 -11.44 6.39 -4.43
C ASP A 14 -10.17 5.53 -4.40
N VAL A 15 -9.44 5.55 -3.29
CA VAL A 15 -8.32 4.65 -2.99
C VAL A 15 -8.54 4.01 -1.63
N ILE A 16 -8.51 2.70 -1.58
CA ILE A 16 -8.62 1.91 -0.34
C ILE A 16 -7.26 1.30 -0.03
N PHE A 17 -6.71 1.63 1.13
CA PHE A 17 -5.55 0.94 1.68
C PHE A 17 -6.06 -0.11 2.67
N GLY A 18 -5.87 -1.39 2.34
CA GLY A 18 -6.40 -2.51 3.10
C GLY A 18 -5.34 -3.21 3.91
N GLN A 19 -5.54 -3.31 5.23
CA GLN A 19 -4.72 -4.11 6.11
C GLN A 19 -5.63 -5.02 6.93
N GLY A 20 -5.78 -6.26 6.56
CA GLY A 20 -6.73 -7.15 7.21
C GLY A 20 -6.57 -8.62 6.89
N ASP A 21 -5.42 -9.05 6.38
CA ASP A 21 -5.13 -10.42 6.00
C ASP A 21 -6.28 -11.05 5.20
N GLY A 22 -6.96 -12.07 5.68
CA GLY A 22 -8.11 -12.69 5.02
C GLY A 22 -9.27 -11.73 4.72
N ALA A 23 -9.42 -10.62 5.45
CA ALA A 23 -10.43 -9.61 5.17
C ALA A 23 -10.15 -8.81 3.89
N THR A 24 -8.91 -8.78 3.40
CA THR A 24 -8.53 -8.05 2.17
C THR A 24 -9.18 -8.61 0.92
N PHE A 25 -9.51 -9.90 0.86
CA PHE A 25 -10.28 -10.48 -0.24
C PHE A 25 -11.67 -9.82 -0.38
N GLY A 26 -12.33 -9.54 0.75
CA GLY A 26 -13.59 -8.82 0.74
C GLY A 26 -13.44 -7.34 0.39
N MET A 27 -12.30 -6.71 0.73
CA MET A 27 -11.97 -5.34 0.34
C MET A 27 -11.73 -5.26 -1.18
N LEU A 28 -10.93 -6.16 -1.74
CA LEU A 28 -10.70 -6.27 -3.18
C LEU A 28 -12.02 -6.47 -3.92
N GLN A 29 -12.88 -7.40 -3.47
CA GLN A 29 -14.20 -7.59 -4.06
C GLN A 29 -15.05 -6.32 -4.05
N ALA A 30 -15.00 -5.52 -2.96
CA ALA A 30 -15.75 -4.27 -2.88
C ALA A 30 -15.28 -3.25 -3.92
N VAL A 31 -13.96 -3.05 -4.08
CA VAL A 31 -13.44 -2.10 -5.07
C VAL A 31 -13.70 -2.54 -6.51
N GLU A 32 -13.74 -3.84 -6.78
CA GLU A 32 -14.08 -4.39 -8.10
C GLU A 32 -15.55 -4.19 -8.48
N THR A 33 -16.45 -4.11 -7.51
CA THR A 33 -17.90 -4.09 -7.73
C THR A 33 -18.56 -2.76 -7.43
N THR A 34 -17.86 -1.82 -6.81
CA THR A 34 -18.39 -0.51 -6.40
C THR A 34 -17.66 0.61 -7.15
N LYS A 35 -18.42 1.53 -7.72
CA LYS A 35 -17.85 2.73 -8.33
C LYS A 35 -17.61 3.80 -7.27
N SER A 36 -16.63 4.67 -7.50
CA SER A 36 -16.44 5.85 -6.69
C SER A 36 -17.65 6.79 -6.80
N THR A 37 -17.84 7.67 -5.82
CA THR A 37 -18.91 8.67 -5.87
C THR A 37 -18.80 9.63 -7.05
N ALA A 38 -17.59 9.76 -7.65
CA ALA A 38 -17.34 10.50 -8.88
C ALA A 38 -17.56 9.66 -10.16
N GLY A 39 -17.98 8.38 -10.03
CA GLY A 39 -18.25 7.48 -11.16
C GLY A 39 -17.03 6.77 -11.73
N GLY A 40 -15.82 7.03 -11.21
CA GLY A 40 -14.58 6.38 -11.62
C GLY A 40 -14.32 5.04 -10.94
N ASN A 41 -13.19 4.43 -11.27
CA ASN A 41 -12.72 3.24 -10.59
C ASN A 41 -12.30 3.59 -9.15
N VAL A 42 -12.43 2.61 -8.26
CA VAL A 42 -11.83 2.62 -6.94
C VAL A 42 -10.58 1.75 -7.02
N TRP A 43 -9.50 2.22 -6.42
CA TRP A 43 -8.20 1.53 -6.41
C TRP A 43 -7.94 0.87 -5.08
N PHE A 44 -7.20 -0.22 -5.10
CA PHE A 44 -6.83 -0.96 -3.91
C PHE A 44 -5.32 -1.04 -3.74
N ILE A 45 -4.83 -0.70 -2.55
CA ILE A 45 -3.46 -0.97 -2.11
C ILE A 45 -3.56 -2.02 -1.01
N ASP A 46 -2.97 -3.18 -1.25
CA ASP A 46 -2.98 -4.29 -0.32
C ASP A 46 -1.71 -4.37 0.52
N VAL A 47 -1.63 -5.38 1.38
CA VAL A 47 -0.46 -5.71 2.20
C VAL A 47 -0.20 -7.22 2.17
N ILE A 48 0.99 -7.62 2.65
CA ILE A 48 1.48 -8.98 2.86
C ILE A 48 1.93 -9.65 1.57
N GLY A 49 1.09 -9.72 0.54
CA GLY A 49 1.39 -10.50 -0.65
C GLY A 49 1.00 -9.81 -1.95
N ASP A 50 1.46 -10.41 -3.05
CA ASP A 50 1.07 -10.05 -4.40
C ASP A 50 -0.27 -10.73 -4.75
N LYS A 51 -1.28 -9.94 -5.06
CA LYS A 51 -2.61 -10.41 -5.46
C LYS A 51 -2.92 -10.14 -6.94
N THR A 52 -1.93 -9.88 -7.76
CA THR A 52 -2.13 -9.64 -9.21
C THR A 52 -2.82 -10.81 -9.91
N SER A 53 -2.61 -12.05 -9.42
CA SER A 53 -3.21 -13.24 -10.01
C SER A 53 -4.74 -13.35 -9.84
N ILE A 54 -5.31 -12.59 -8.90
CA ILE A 54 -6.76 -12.60 -8.61
C ILE A 54 -7.41 -11.23 -8.84
N ASP A 55 -6.61 -10.19 -9.11
CA ASP A 55 -7.08 -8.84 -9.40
C ASP A 55 -7.82 -8.76 -10.73
N LYS A 56 -8.85 -7.93 -10.78
CA LYS A 56 -9.63 -7.62 -11.99
C LYS A 56 -9.38 -6.20 -12.50
N GLY A 57 -8.18 -5.69 -12.29
CA GLY A 57 -7.75 -4.38 -12.75
C GLY A 57 -8.00 -3.24 -11.77
N HIS A 58 -8.06 -3.53 -10.47
CA HIS A 58 -8.25 -2.55 -9.42
C HIS A 58 -7.08 -2.50 -8.42
N LEU A 59 -6.14 -3.44 -8.47
CA LEU A 59 -4.97 -3.46 -7.60
C LEU A 59 -3.96 -2.40 -8.05
N LEU A 60 -3.85 -1.32 -7.31
CA LEU A 60 -2.88 -0.25 -7.58
C LEU A 60 -1.47 -0.66 -7.14
N SER A 61 -1.35 -1.24 -5.95
CA SER A 61 -0.08 -1.67 -5.36
C SER A 61 -0.32 -2.68 -4.25
N SER A 62 0.76 -3.23 -3.70
CA SER A 62 0.76 -3.98 -2.46
C SER A 62 2.07 -3.78 -1.71
N VAL A 63 2.01 -3.76 -0.38
CA VAL A 63 3.20 -3.89 0.48
C VAL A 63 3.50 -5.38 0.62
N VAL A 64 4.46 -5.87 -0.14
CA VAL A 64 4.83 -7.29 -0.18
C VAL A 64 5.88 -7.59 0.87
N TRP A 65 5.68 -8.65 1.64
CA TRP A 65 6.61 -9.14 2.64
C TRP A 65 7.36 -10.36 2.11
N ASN A 66 8.66 -10.22 1.94
CA ASN A 66 9.55 -11.34 1.68
C ASN A 66 10.17 -11.82 3.01
N LEU A 67 9.60 -12.83 3.58
CA LEU A 67 10.03 -13.36 4.89
C LEU A 67 11.18 -14.39 4.78
N VAL A 68 11.59 -14.77 3.57
CA VAL A 68 12.65 -15.77 3.37
C VAL A 68 13.97 -15.38 4.05
N PRO A 69 14.50 -14.14 3.92
CA PRO A 69 15.73 -13.76 4.59
C PRO A 69 15.65 -13.89 6.12
N VAL A 70 14.52 -13.49 6.70
CA VAL A 70 14.29 -13.55 8.15
C VAL A 70 14.27 -14.98 8.65
N TYR A 71 13.50 -15.87 8.02
CA TYR A 71 13.45 -17.27 8.41
C TYR A 71 14.79 -17.96 8.18
N THR A 72 15.52 -17.64 7.12
CA THR A 72 16.87 -18.16 6.88
C THR A 72 17.81 -17.75 8.01
N ALA A 73 17.82 -16.47 8.39
CA ALA A 73 18.63 -15.99 9.51
C ALA A 73 18.27 -16.66 10.85
N MET A 74 16.98 -16.89 11.11
CA MET A 74 16.53 -17.63 12.30
C MET A 74 17.06 -19.06 12.31
N VAL A 75 17.03 -19.76 11.18
CA VAL A 75 17.56 -21.14 11.08
C VAL A 75 19.08 -21.18 11.27
N GLU A 76 19.82 -20.23 10.69
CA GLU A 76 21.27 -20.16 10.89
C GLU A 76 21.65 -19.82 12.34
N ASP A 77 20.93 -18.91 12.98
CA ASP A 77 21.15 -18.60 14.40
C ASP A 77 20.77 -19.80 15.30
N LEU A 78 19.76 -20.58 14.94
CA LEU A 78 19.41 -21.82 15.65
C LEU A 78 20.55 -22.84 15.56
N LYS A 79 21.12 -23.06 14.37
CA LYS A 79 22.27 -23.97 14.18
C LYS A 79 23.51 -23.52 14.94
N ALA A 80 23.67 -22.20 15.12
CA ALA A 80 24.79 -21.60 15.83
C ALA A 80 24.56 -21.43 17.36
N ASP A 81 23.45 -21.95 17.90
CA ASP A 81 23.01 -21.76 19.29
C ASP A 81 22.88 -20.29 19.71
N LYS A 82 22.44 -19.44 18.79
CA LYS A 82 22.26 -17.98 18.96
C LYS A 82 20.82 -17.52 18.79
N PHE A 83 19.88 -18.43 18.57
CA PHE A 83 18.48 -18.09 18.40
C PHE A 83 17.92 -17.38 19.64
N GLY A 84 17.16 -16.30 19.43
CA GLY A 84 16.55 -15.53 20.52
C GLY A 84 17.49 -14.53 21.20
N THR A 85 18.74 -14.38 20.75
CA THR A 85 19.69 -13.41 21.30
C THR A 85 19.55 -11.99 20.72
N LYS A 86 18.83 -11.85 19.61
CA LYS A 86 18.57 -10.58 18.92
C LYS A 86 17.16 -10.57 18.29
N PRO A 87 16.56 -9.40 18.09
CA PRO A 87 15.33 -9.30 17.27
C PRO A 87 15.64 -9.56 15.80
N TYR A 88 14.62 -10.06 15.07
CA TYR A 88 14.64 -10.16 13.62
C TYR A 88 13.63 -9.15 13.06
N SER A 89 14.06 -8.38 12.08
CA SER A 89 13.25 -7.30 11.49
C SER A 89 13.16 -7.47 10.00
N ILE A 90 12.02 -7.09 9.42
CA ILE A 90 11.85 -6.88 7.99
C ILE A 90 11.99 -5.40 7.69
N GLN A 91 12.65 -5.05 6.59
CA GLN A 91 12.93 -3.65 6.26
C GLN A 91 13.07 -3.43 4.76
N LEU A 92 13.05 -2.17 4.36
CA LEU A 92 13.20 -1.78 2.95
C LEU A 92 14.63 -2.01 2.42
N ALA A 93 15.64 -1.96 3.31
CA ALA A 93 17.04 -2.01 2.90
C ALA A 93 17.49 -3.39 2.40
N ASP A 94 16.86 -4.47 2.87
CA ASP A 94 17.17 -5.85 2.51
C ASP A 94 16.09 -6.48 1.60
N ASP A 95 15.18 -5.66 1.08
CA ASP A 95 14.03 -6.09 0.28
C ASP A 95 13.10 -7.09 0.97
N SER A 96 13.13 -7.19 2.30
CA SER A 96 12.13 -7.94 3.07
C SER A 96 10.76 -7.27 3.04
N VAL A 97 10.74 -5.94 2.82
CA VAL A 97 9.52 -5.16 2.56
C VAL A 97 9.68 -4.47 1.21
N GLN A 98 8.73 -4.69 0.32
CA GLN A 98 8.74 -4.16 -1.03
C GLN A 98 7.38 -3.54 -1.37
N LEU A 99 7.37 -2.57 -2.29
CA LEU A 99 6.14 -2.10 -2.93
C LEU A 99 6.00 -2.78 -4.29
N LEU A 100 4.84 -3.37 -4.52
CA LEU A 100 4.48 -3.97 -5.80
C LEU A 100 4.24 -2.86 -6.82
N ARG A 101 4.97 -2.89 -7.92
CA ARG A 101 4.68 -2.04 -9.07
C ARG A 101 3.67 -2.73 -9.97
N THR A 102 2.55 -2.06 -10.23
CA THR A 102 1.57 -2.49 -11.23
C THR A 102 1.58 -1.55 -12.44
N ALA A 103 0.95 -1.98 -13.53
CA ALA A 103 0.79 -1.15 -14.73
C ALA A 103 -0.12 0.08 -14.51
N HIS A 104 -0.83 0.14 -13.39
CA HIS A 104 -1.72 1.25 -13.04
C HIS A 104 -1.00 2.44 -12.42
N ILE A 105 0.29 2.27 -12.02
CA ILE A 105 1.09 3.35 -11.44
C ILE A 105 1.85 4.07 -12.56
N PRO A 106 1.60 5.38 -12.81
CA PRO A 106 2.35 6.17 -13.76
C PRO A 106 3.85 6.19 -13.44
N GLU A 107 4.69 6.32 -14.48
CA GLU A 107 6.16 6.28 -14.33
C GLU A 107 6.71 7.37 -13.41
N ASP A 108 6.20 8.59 -13.54
CA ASP A 108 6.58 9.72 -12.71
C ASP A 108 6.21 9.52 -11.22
N VAL A 109 5.04 8.91 -10.97
CA VAL A 109 4.62 8.55 -9.61
C VAL A 109 5.52 7.46 -9.05
N TRP A 110 5.83 6.42 -9.86
CA TRP A 110 6.73 5.36 -9.43
C TRP A 110 8.14 5.88 -9.14
N GLY A 111 8.66 6.79 -9.97
CA GLY A 111 9.94 7.46 -9.73
C GLY A 111 9.97 8.17 -8.37
N ALA A 112 8.93 8.95 -8.06
CA ALA A 112 8.81 9.62 -6.76
C ALA A 112 8.76 8.64 -5.58
N VAL A 113 8.08 7.50 -5.73
CA VAL A 113 8.04 6.43 -4.71
C VAL A 113 9.43 5.82 -4.52
N ALA A 114 10.15 5.54 -5.61
CA ALA A 114 11.50 4.99 -5.56
C ALA A 114 12.48 5.96 -4.88
N ASP A 115 12.38 7.25 -5.14
CA ASP A 115 13.20 8.28 -4.49
C ASP A 115 12.94 8.34 -2.98
N VAL A 116 11.69 8.29 -2.54
CA VAL A 116 11.33 8.25 -1.11
C VAL A 116 11.86 6.97 -0.45
N ARG A 117 11.70 5.81 -1.12
CA ARG A 117 12.29 4.55 -0.65
C ARG A 117 13.80 4.70 -0.44
N GLN A 118 14.51 5.26 -1.42
CA GLN A 118 15.96 5.43 -1.32
C GLN A 118 16.35 6.37 -0.18
N GLN A 119 15.60 7.46 0.04
CA GLN A 119 15.85 8.36 1.16
C GLN A 119 15.69 7.67 2.52
N ILE A 120 14.72 6.75 2.65
CA ILE A 120 14.54 5.96 3.87
C ILE A 120 15.71 4.99 4.05
N VAL A 121 16.12 4.28 3.00
CA VAL A 121 17.26 3.33 3.03
C VAL A 121 18.56 4.04 3.37
N ASP A 122 18.78 5.23 2.83
CA ASP A 122 19.96 6.07 3.09
C ASP A 122 19.92 6.73 4.49
N GLY A 123 18.83 6.61 5.24
CA GLY A 123 18.63 7.26 6.53
C GLY A 123 18.43 8.79 6.45
N LYS A 124 18.22 9.33 5.24
CA LYS A 124 17.91 10.75 5.00
C LYS A 124 16.51 11.11 5.44
N LEU A 125 15.57 10.18 5.23
CA LEU A 125 14.20 10.27 5.71
C LEU A 125 14.02 9.26 6.83
N LYS A 126 13.77 9.74 8.05
CA LYS A 126 13.47 8.90 9.21
C LYS A 126 11.97 8.82 9.42
N ILE A 127 11.49 7.60 9.67
CA ILE A 127 10.11 7.34 10.08
C ILE A 127 10.14 7.03 11.56
N GLU A 128 9.67 7.98 12.38
CA GLU A 128 9.62 7.80 13.82
C GLU A 128 8.37 7.01 14.21
N PRO A 129 8.51 5.85 14.87
CA PRO A 129 7.37 5.06 15.30
C PRO A 129 6.66 5.74 16.47
N ILE A 130 5.33 5.72 16.45
CA ILE A 130 4.50 6.21 17.55
C ILE A 130 3.91 5.01 18.28
N TRP A 131 4.39 4.75 19.49
CA TRP A 131 3.95 3.63 20.33
C TRP A 131 2.93 4.04 21.39
N ASP A 132 2.84 5.32 21.71
CA ASP A 132 1.94 5.84 22.72
C ASP A 132 0.55 6.16 22.12
N ALA A 133 -0.49 5.63 22.76
CA ALA A 133 -1.86 5.79 22.28
C ALA A 133 -2.38 7.24 22.38
N ALA A 134 -1.88 8.04 23.32
CA ALA A 134 -2.28 9.44 23.44
C ALA A 134 -1.61 10.29 22.35
N ALA A 135 -0.32 10.04 22.08
CA ALA A 135 0.40 10.67 20.97
C ALA A 135 -0.23 10.35 19.61
N MET A 136 -0.64 9.10 19.40
CA MET A 136 -1.35 8.72 18.18
C MET A 136 -2.69 9.44 18.03
N ARG A 137 -3.49 9.52 19.10
CA ARG A 137 -4.77 10.26 19.06
C ARG A 137 -4.56 11.76 18.78
N ALA A 138 -3.54 12.37 19.38
CA ALA A 138 -3.19 13.77 19.14
C ALA A 138 -2.81 14.01 17.67
N LEU A 139 -2.00 13.12 17.09
CA LEU A 139 -1.64 13.18 15.67
C LEU A 139 -2.88 13.05 14.77
N MET A 140 -3.74 12.08 15.03
CA MET A 140 -4.97 11.88 14.24
C MET A 140 -5.89 13.10 14.31
N SER A 141 -6.06 13.72 15.49
CA SER A 141 -6.84 14.95 15.63
C SER A 141 -6.23 16.09 14.81
N SER A 142 -4.92 16.28 14.87
CA SER A 142 -4.24 17.34 14.10
C SER A 142 -4.38 17.16 12.58
N ILE A 143 -4.45 15.93 12.09
CA ILE A 143 -4.67 15.63 10.67
C ILE A 143 -6.14 15.90 10.29
N SER A 144 -7.09 15.54 11.16
CA SER A 144 -8.53 15.77 10.92
C SER A 144 -8.88 17.25 10.88
N ASP A 145 -8.21 18.08 11.70
CA ASP A 145 -8.43 19.53 11.80
C ASP A 145 -7.66 20.30 10.71
N ALA A 146 -6.71 19.66 10.03
CA ALA A 146 -6.00 20.29 8.93
C ALA A 146 -6.99 20.58 7.79
N PRO A 147 -7.05 21.81 7.25
CA PRO A 147 -7.89 22.09 6.10
C PRO A 147 -7.49 21.13 4.99
N ALA A 148 -8.49 20.44 4.44
CA ALA A 148 -8.29 19.45 3.36
C ALA A 148 -7.40 20.09 2.30
N GLN A 149 -6.13 19.73 2.27
CA GLN A 149 -5.23 20.20 1.23
C GLN A 149 -5.69 19.52 -0.07
N LYS A 150 -6.63 20.19 -0.76
CA LYS A 150 -6.93 19.97 -2.17
C LYS A 150 -5.73 20.38 -3.03
N LYS A 151 -4.56 19.87 -2.74
CA LYS A 151 -3.51 19.70 -3.74
C LYS A 151 -3.81 18.38 -4.41
N GLY A 152 -4.78 18.42 -5.32
CA GLY A 152 -4.95 17.37 -6.29
C GLY A 152 -3.61 17.16 -6.97
N LEU A 153 -2.91 16.09 -6.62
CA LEU A 153 -2.03 15.47 -7.60
C LEU A 153 -2.92 15.24 -8.82
N PRO A 154 -2.51 15.69 -10.02
CA PRO A 154 -3.30 15.49 -11.22
C PRO A 154 -3.29 14.00 -11.57
N PHE A 155 -4.11 13.22 -10.88
CA PHE A 155 -4.44 11.87 -11.33
C PHE A 155 -5.34 12.08 -12.57
N ARG A 156 -4.70 12.28 -13.73
CA ARG A 156 -5.41 12.24 -15.00
C ARG A 156 -5.89 10.81 -15.16
N HIS A 157 -7.20 10.65 -15.15
CA HIS A 157 -7.87 9.45 -15.64
C HIS A 157 -7.45 9.23 -17.11
N GLY A 158 -6.38 8.51 -17.32
CA GLY A 158 -6.00 7.99 -18.63
C GLY A 158 -6.96 6.87 -18.97
N GLY A 159 -8.13 7.21 -19.51
CA GLY A 159 -8.95 6.24 -20.24
C GLY A 159 -8.14 5.73 -21.44
N PRO A 160 -8.28 4.44 -21.80
CA PRO A 160 -7.64 3.90 -22.99
C PRO A 160 -8.05 4.77 -24.19
N ALA A 161 -7.05 5.24 -24.94
CA ALA A 161 -7.28 5.92 -26.20
C ALA A 161 -8.16 5.04 -27.09
N ALA A 162 -9.34 5.53 -27.43
CA ALA A 162 -10.19 4.90 -28.41
C ALA A 162 -9.39 4.79 -29.71
N GLY A 163 -9.00 3.57 -30.06
CA GLY A 163 -8.37 3.27 -31.33
C GLY A 163 -9.27 3.75 -32.47
N SER A 164 -8.81 4.73 -33.22
CA SER A 164 -9.42 5.17 -34.47
C SER A 164 -9.36 4.00 -35.45
N GLY A 165 -10.48 3.33 -35.63
CA GLY A 165 -10.70 2.50 -36.80
C GLY A 165 -10.69 3.36 -38.03
N ALA A 166 -9.76 3.09 -38.95
CA ALA A 166 -9.80 3.52 -40.31
C ALA A 166 -9.80 2.30 -41.21
N LYS A 167 -10.90 2.15 -41.91
CA LYS A 167 -11.16 1.47 -43.19
C LYS A 167 -10.33 0.26 -43.56
#